data_b8948641f17246bfa21b4a96f3d830f4
#
_entry.id   b8948641f17246bfa21b4a96f3d830f4
#
_cell.length_a   1.000
_cell.length_b   1.000
_cell.length_c   1.000
_cell.angle_alpha   90.00
_cell.angle_beta   90.00
_cell.angle_gamma   90.00
#
_symmetry.space_group_name_H-M   'P 1'
#
loop_
_entity.id
_entity.type
_entity.pdbx_description
1 polymer ?
#
loop_
_entity_poly.entity_id
_entity_poly.type
_entity_poly.pdbx_seq_one_letter_code
_entity_poly.pdbx_strand_id
1 'polypeptide(L)'
;MKVFRKYRVRMKSTGSKAIFDCIDEPIWGAWEGLFGLASNEVFAITLSEIDEPSSWSEKVEVLSEEALLPTARPASIDRPIRDGLYVFRSMHTVSEHVEEIVQLSEQAWRTFETGDNYVAEPVGLFKPESPDDNCVMWLLTWYDGFESWQRSRSPHPDAKDAFIKRHSLLTATSAIATRLLKP
;
A
#
# COMPACT_ATOMS: atom_id res chain seq x y z
N MET A 1 -9.54 18.20 -1.11
CA MET A 1 -8.52 17.29 -0.52
C MET A 1 -8.50 16.04 -1.40
N LYS A 2 -7.33 15.57 -1.81
CA LYS A 2 -7.26 14.36 -2.65
C LYS A 2 -7.40 13.12 -1.78
N VAL A 3 -8.32 12.25 -2.18
CA VAL A 3 -8.60 10.96 -1.55
C VAL A 3 -8.04 9.86 -2.42
N PHE A 4 -7.29 8.94 -1.83
CA PHE A 4 -6.84 7.72 -2.47
C PHE A 4 -7.90 6.64 -2.23
N ARG A 5 -8.44 6.06 -3.30
CA ARG A 5 -9.35 4.92 -3.18
C ARG A 5 -8.62 3.65 -3.56
N LYS A 6 -8.44 2.78 -2.60
CA LYS A 6 -7.82 1.48 -2.79
C LYS A 6 -8.89 0.43 -3.06
N TYR A 7 -8.74 -0.25 -4.16
CA TYR A 7 -9.62 -1.34 -4.58
C TYR A 7 -8.85 -2.67 -4.57
N ARG A 8 -9.54 -3.72 -4.16
CA ARG A 8 -9.20 -5.09 -4.54
C ARG A 8 -10.23 -5.52 -5.55
N VAL A 9 -9.79 -5.84 -6.74
CA VAL A 9 -10.66 -6.22 -7.85
C VAL A 9 -10.28 -7.57 -8.42
N ARG A 10 -11.25 -8.28 -8.97
CA ARG A 10 -11.06 -9.53 -9.71
C ARG A 10 -11.38 -9.31 -11.18
N MET A 11 -10.42 -9.64 -12.05
CA MET A 11 -10.59 -9.64 -13.50
C MET A 11 -11.37 -10.89 -13.93
N LYS A 12 -12.50 -10.73 -14.64
CA LYS A 12 -13.39 -11.85 -15.00
C LYS A 12 -12.87 -12.68 -16.17
N SER A 13 -12.24 -12.04 -17.15
CA SER A 13 -11.88 -12.71 -18.42
C SER A 13 -10.64 -12.19 -19.13
N THR A 14 -9.95 -11.19 -18.60
CA THR A 14 -8.79 -10.54 -19.24
C THR A 14 -7.57 -10.59 -18.32
N GLY A 15 -6.38 -10.48 -18.89
CA GLY A 15 -5.15 -10.35 -18.10
C GLY A 15 -5.14 -9.09 -17.23
N SER A 16 -4.34 -9.10 -16.18
CA SER A 16 -4.26 -8.01 -15.17
C SER A 16 -4.03 -6.62 -15.77
N LYS A 17 -3.32 -6.52 -16.90
CA LYS A 17 -3.04 -5.24 -17.58
C LYS A 17 -4.30 -4.54 -18.13
N ALA A 18 -5.36 -5.29 -18.42
CA ALA A 18 -6.60 -4.70 -18.90
C ALA A 18 -7.33 -3.85 -17.83
N ILE A 19 -6.81 -3.82 -16.60
CA ILE A 19 -7.34 -2.97 -15.52
C ILE A 19 -7.43 -1.49 -15.91
N PHE A 20 -6.47 -1.00 -16.70
CA PHE A 20 -6.40 0.40 -17.12
C PHE A 20 -7.54 0.79 -18.10
N ASP A 21 -8.17 -0.19 -18.74
CA ASP A 21 -9.30 0.00 -19.64
C ASP A 21 -10.66 -0.24 -18.95
N CYS A 22 -10.64 -0.52 -17.64
CA CYS A 22 -11.83 -0.94 -16.91
C CYS A 22 -12.41 0.13 -15.97
N ILE A 23 -11.81 1.31 -15.94
CA ILE A 23 -12.22 2.43 -15.08
C ILE A 23 -11.96 3.74 -15.80
N ASP A 24 -12.88 4.67 -15.68
CA ASP A 24 -12.78 5.99 -16.32
C ASP A 24 -11.90 6.99 -15.54
N GLU A 25 -11.60 6.68 -14.27
CA GLU A 25 -10.76 7.53 -13.43
C GLU A 25 -9.26 7.23 -13.58
N PRO A 26 -8.40 8.26 -13.38
CA PRO A 26 -6.97 8.06 -13.38
C PRO A 26 -6.53 7.08 -12.28
N ILE A 27 -5.95 5.95 -12.67
CA ILE A 27 -5.30 5.02 -11.74
C ILE A 27 -3.97 5.62 -11.30
N TRP A 28 -3.79 5.85 -9.98
CA TRP A 28 -2.51 6.24 -9.41
C TRP A 28 -1.49 5.09 -9.47
N GLY A 29 -1.95 3.86 -9.25
CA GLY A 29 -1.17 2.65 -9.43
C GLY A 29 -2.06 1.42 -9.46
N ALA A 30 -1.61 0.38 -10.16
CA ALA A 30 -2.24 -0.94 -10.19
C ALA A 30 -1.18 -2.03 -10.00
N TRP A 31 -1.49 -3.05 -9.21
CA TRP A 31 -0.53 -4.09 -8.85
C TRP A 31 -1.16 -5.48 -8.93
N GLU A 32 -0.55 -6.36 -9.69
CA GLU A 32 -0.91 -7.78 -9.69
C GLU A 32 -0.25 -8.53 -8.53
N GLY A 33 -0.91 -9.56 -8.02
CA GLY A 33 -0.40 -10.37 -6.92
C GLY A 33 0.77 -11.27 -7.33
N LEU A 34 1.80 -11.31 -6.50
CA LEU A 34 2.84 -12.33 -6.53
C LEU A 34 2.57 -13.38 -5.45
N PHE A 35 2.24 -12.91 -4.22
CA PHE A 35 1.79 -13.75 -3.11
C PHE A 35 0.71 -13.02 -2.32
N GLY A 36 -0.35 -13.75 -1.91
CA GLY A 36 -1.42 -13.23 -1.06
C GLY A 36 -2.65 -12.71 -1.79
N LEU A 37 -2.64 -12.68 -3.13
CA LEU A 37 -3.81 -12.46 -3.98
C LEU A 37 -4.02 -13.67 -4.90
N ALA A 38 -5.27 -13.87 -5.35
CA ALA A 38 -5.52 -14.81 -6.45
C ALA A 38 -4.90 -14.27 -7.76
N SER A 39 -4.58 -15.20 -8.69
CA SER A 39 -3.85 -14.85 -9.92
C SER A 39 -4.58 -13.87 -10.85
N ASN A 40 -5.90 -13.74 -10.69
CA ASN A 40 -6.73 -12.78 -11.42
C ASN A 40 -7.18 -11.60 -10.56
N GLU A 41 -6.60 -11.41 -9.38
CA GLU A 41 -6.87 -10.27 -8.52
C GLU A 41 -5.79 -9.20 -8.65
N VAL A 42 -6.21 -7.95 -8.58
CA VAL A 42 -5.39 -6.76 -8.71
C VAL A 42 -5.73 -5.80 -7.57
N PHE A 43 -4.73 -5.18 -6.97
CA PHE A 43 -4.92 -3.94 -6.22
C PHE A 43 -4.83 -2.76 -7.18
N ALA A 44 -5.80 -1.87 -7.13
CA ALA A 44 -5.77 -0.60 -7.83
C ALA A 44 -5.97 0.54 -6.82
N ILE A 45 -5.25 1.62 -7.02
CA ILE A 45 -5.45 2.86 -6.28
C ILE A 45 -5.76 3.96 -7.29
N THR A 46 -6.92 4.61 -7.16
CA THR A 46 -7.27 5.82 -7.88
C THR A 46 -7.01 7.05 -7.02
N LEU A 47 -6.93 8.20 -7.66
CA LEU A 47 -6.81 9.48 -6.99
C LEU A 47 -7.98 10.35 -7.42
N SER A 48 -8.92 10.54 -6.53
CA SER A 48 -10.16 11.31 -6.77
C SER A 48 -10.20 12.56 -5.88
N GLU A 49 -10.85 13.61 -6.36
CA GLU A 49 -11.28 14.77 -5.57
C GLU A 49 -12.74 14.65 -5.13
N ILE A 50 -13.43 13.60 -5.54
CA ILE A 50 -14.87 13.37 -5.37
C ILE A 50 -15.08 12.23 -4.38
N ASP A 51 -16.04 12.39 -3.47
CA ASP A 51 -16.43 11.36 -2.48
C ASP A 51 -17.22 10.18 -3.09
N GLU A 52 -17.43 10.16 -4.39
CA GLU A 52 -18.16 9.09 -5.05
C GLU A 52 -17.22 7.95 -5.47
N PRO A 53 -17.62 6.68 -5.25
CA PRO A 53 -16.84 5.52 -5.66
C PRO A 53 -16.71 5.49 -7.19
N SER A 54 -15.55 5.02 -7.65
CA SER A 54 -15.27 4.89 -9.08
C SER A 54 -16.20 3.89 -9.75
N SER A 55 -16.60 4.18 -10.98
CA SER A 55 -17.38 3.26 -11.80
C SER A 55 -16.47 2.28 -12.52
N TRP A 56 -16.65 0.99 -12.27
CA TRP A 56 -15.91 -0.10 -12.90
C TRP A 56 -16.72 -0.76 -14.00
N SER A 57 -16.06 -1.16 -15.08
CA SER A 57 -16.72 -1.90 -16.16
C SER A 57 -17.17 -3.30 -15.68
N GLU A 58 -18.14 -3.90 -16.37
CA GLU A 58 -18.64 -5.26 -16.08
C GLU A 58 -17.58 -6.37 -16.17
N LYS A 59 -16.42 -6.10 -16.75
CA LYS A 59 -15.26 -7.03 -16.85
C LYS A 59 -14.57 -7.22 -15.51
N VAL A 60 -14.90 -6.41 -14.53
CA VAL A 60 -14.28 -6.38 -13.21
C VAL A 60 -15.33 -6.64 -12.14
N GLU A 61 -14.95 -7.40 -11.12
CA GLU A 61 -15.69 -7.56 -9.87
C GLU A 61 -14.92 -6.82 -8.76
N VAL A 62 -15.53 -5.81 -8.16
CA VAL A 62 -14.96 -5.10 -7.01
C VAL A 62 -15.16 -5.96 -5.76
N LEU A 63 -14.09 -6.41 -5.14
CA LEU A 63 -14.12 -7.25 -3.93
C LEU A 63 -14.06 -6.42 -2.66
N SER A 64 -13.33 -5.31 -2.67
CA SER A 64 -13.31 -4.32 -1.60
C SER A 64 -12.92 -2.95 -2.12
N GLU A 65 -13.41 -1.93 -1.43
CA GLU A 65 -13.08 -0.52 -1.62
C GLU A 65 -12.77 0.12 -0.28
N GLU A 66 -11.74 0.93 -0.23
CA GLU A 66 -11.32 1.65 0.96
C GLU A 66 -10.91 3.09 0.59
N ALA A 67 -11.56 4.08 1.19
CA ALA A 67 -11.17 5.48 1.09
C ALA A 67 -10.03 5.77 2.06
N LEU A 68 -8.91 6.27 1.54
CA LEU A 68 -7.67 6.42 2.26
C LEU A 68 -7.14 7.84 2.19
N LEU A 69 -6.60 8.33 3.29
CA LEU A 69 -5.87 9.58 3.37
C LEU A 69 -4.36 9.30 3.51
N PRO A 70 -3.50 9.96 2.75
CA PRO A 70 -2.08 9.86 2.95
C PRO A 70 -1.68 10.47 4.31
N THR A 71 -0.65 9.92 4.93
CA THR A 71 -0.06 10.46 6.15
C THR A 71 1.32 11.04 5.85
N ALA A 72 2.41 10.50 6.41
CA ALA A 72 3.77 10.94 6.11
C ALA A 72 4.16 10.79 4.63
N ARG A 73 3.56 9.82 3.93
CA ARG A 73 3.78 9.55 2.49
C ARG A 73 2.50 9.08 1.81
N PRO A 74 2.38 9.29 0.48
CA PRO A 74 3.35 9.89 -0.45
C PRO A 74 3.52 11.40 -0.23
N ALA A 75 4.73 11.92 -0.47
CA ALA A 75 5.01 13.35 -0.42
C ALA A 75 4.47 14.09 -1.66
N SER A 76 4.29 13.38 -2.77
CA SER A 76 3.66 13.87 -4.00
C SER A 76 2.59 12.89 -4.48
N ILE A 77 1.74 13.36 -5.38
CA ILE A 77 0.71 12.53 -6.03
C ILE A 77 1.24 11.83 -7.30
N ASP A 78 2.55 11.90 -7.55
CA ASP A 78 3.15 11.26 -8.72
C ASP A 78 2.97 9.75 -8.66
N ARG A 79 2.70 9.18 -9.82
CA ARG A 79 2.48 7.73 -9.94
C ARG A 79 3.78 6.96 -9.68
N PRO A 80 3.73 5.85 -8.94
CA PRO A 80 4.86 4.93 -8.89
C PRO A 80 5.14 4.36 -10.29
N ILE A 81 6.42 4.37 -10.69
CA ILE A 81 6.85 3.95 -12.04
C ILE A 81 7.97 2.90 -12.01
N ARG A 82 8.57 2.66 -10.84
CA ARG A 82 9.72 1.76 -10.73
C ARG A 82 9.31 0.31 -10.85
N ASP A 83 10.10 -0.48 -11.58
CA ASP A 83 10.02 -1.93 -11.53
C ASP A 83 10.53 -2.43 -10.18
N GLY A 84 10.05 -3.57 -9.73
CA GLY A 84 10.46 -4.17 -8.46
C GLY A 84 9.31 -4.83 -7.72
N LEU A 85 9.58 -5.15 -6.47
CA LEU A 85 8.61 -5.73 -5.55
C LEU A 85 7.91 -4.61 -4.78
N TYR A 86 6.59 -4.61 -4.83
CA TYR A 86 5.76 -3.77 -3.97
C TYR A 86 5.07 -4.62 -2.90
N VAL A 87 5.20 -4.22 -1.66
CA VAL A 87 4.58 -4.93 -0.53
C VAL A 87 3.52 -4.04 0.09
N PHE A 88 2.26 -4.46 -0.02
CA PHE A 88 1.16 -3.90 0.74
C PHE A 88 1.09 -4.55 2.11
N ARG A 89 1.18 -3.76 3.14
CA ARG A 89 1.02 -4.22 4.52
C ARG A 89 -0.22 -3.60 5.14
N SER A 90 -1.18 -4.44 5.52
CA SER A 90 -2.26 -4.01 6.40
C SER A 90 -1.78 -3.95 7.84
N MET A 91 -2.19 -2.92 8.55
CA MET A 91 -1.90 -2.71 9.97
C MET A 91 -3.22 -2.41 10.67
N HIS A 92 -3.73 -3.40 11.41
CA HIS A 92 -4.96 -3.27 12.18
C HIS A 92 -4.63 -2.65 13.54
N THR A 93 -5.36 -1.61 13.90
CA THR A 93 -5.13 -0.84 15.12
C THR A 93 -6.42 -0.12 15.57
N VAL A 94 -6.34 0.64 16.63
CA VAL A 94 -7.39 1.56 17.05
C VAL A 94 -7.05 2.99 16.61
N SER A 95 -8.06 3.83 16.43
CA SER A 95 -7.89 5.20 15.92
C SER A 95 -6.92 6.05 16.74
N GLU A 96 -6.86 5.86 18.05
CA GLU A 96 -5.97 6.59 18.95
C GLU A 96 -4.47 6.33 18.72
N HIS A 97 -4.11 5.18 18.13
CA HIS A 97 -2.72 4.81 17.87
C HIS A 97 -2.21 5.28 16.48
N VAL A 98 -3.10 5.75 15.61
CA VAL A 98 -2.76 6.10 14.22
C VAL A 98 -1.60 7.09 14.15
N GLU A 99 -1.66 8.17 14.93
CA GLU A 99 -0.65 9.22 14.92
C GLU A 99 0.71 8.72 15.42
N GLU A 100 0.72 7.91 16.48
CA GLU A 100 1.95 7.30 17.00
C GLU A 100 2.55 6.31 15.99
N ILE A 101 1.73 5.53 15.29
CA ILE A 101 2.18 4.63 14.21
C ILE A 101 2.84 5.41 13.08
N VAL A 102 2.30 6.56 12.71
CA VAL A 102 2.89 7.45 11.68
C VAL A 102 4.26 7.94 12.15
N GLN A 103 4.36 8.50 13.35
CA GLN A 103 5.63 9.02 13.90
C GLN A 103 6.71 7.93 14.01
N LEU A 104 6.36 6.75 14.50
CA LEU A 104 7.29 5.61 14.60
C LEU A 104 7.73 5.12 13.22
N SER A 105 6.85 5.19 12.23
CA SER A 105 7.20 4.84 10.85
C SER A 105 8.20 5.84 10.26
N GLU A 106 7.98 7.14 10.41
CA GLU A 106 8.92 8.17 9.98
C GLU A 106 10.27 8.06 10.68
N GLN A 107 10.27 7.80 11.99
CA GLN A 107 11.50 7.58 12.75
C GLN A 107 12.28 6.39 12.19
N ALA A 108 11.61 5.26 11.96
CA ALA A 108 12.24 4.05 11.43
C ALA A 108 12.81 4.24 10.03
N TRP A 109 12.13 4.99 9.16
CA TRP A 109 12.54 5.18 7.77
C TRP A 109 13.85 5.94 7.62
N ARG A 110 14.23 6.78 8.58
CA ARG A 110 15.52 7.53 8.55
C ARG A 110 16.74 6.63 8.38
N THR A 111 16.71 5.45 8.98
CA THR A 111 17.78 4.45 8.90
C THR A 111 17.40 3.23 8.06
N PHE A 112 16.10 2.96 7.91
CA PHE A 112 15.62 1.86 7.08
C PHE A 112 15.91 2.09 5.58
N GLU A 113 15.75 3.30 5.08
CA GLU A 113 15.96 3.63 3.66
C GLU A 113 17.43 3.75 3.29
N THR A 114 18.32 3.90 4.27
CA THR A 114 19.78 4.02 4.08
C THR A 114 20.54 2.75 4.41
N GLY A 115 19.84 1.61 4.48
CA GLY A 115 20.46 0.32 4.76
C GLY A 115 21.42 -0.11 3.65
N ASP A 116 22.67 -0.48 4.02
CA ASP A 116 23.71 -0.85 3.05
C ASP A 116 23.46 -2.19 2.35
N ASN A 117 22.60 -3.04 2.90
CA ASN A 117 22.43 -4.43 2.47
C ASN A 117 21.14 -4.68 1.66
N TYR A 118 20.31 -3.66 1.45
CA TYR A 118 19.05 -3.75 0.71
C TYR A 118 18.64 -2.38 0.18
N VAL A 119 17.79 -2.38 -0.81
CA VAL A 119 17.19 -1.16 -1.38
C VAL A 119 15.68 -1.19 -1.14
N ALA A 120 15.19 -0.24 -0.37
CA ALA A 120 13.78 -0.14 0.00
C ALA A 120 13.33 1.32 0.12
N GLU A 121 12.09 1.57 -0.25
CA GLU A 121 11.45 2.88 -0.11
C GLU A 121 9.99 2.73 0.29
N PRO A 122 9.57 3.25 1.46
CA PRO A 122 8.16 3.41 1.78
C PRO A 122 7.51 4.40 0.80
N VAL A 123 6.61 3.91 -0.04
CA VAL A 123 5.94 4.68 -1.09
C VAL A 123 4.73 5.43 -0.55
N GLY A 124 4.00 4.80 0.37
CA GLY A 124 2.82 5.39 0.97
C GLY A 124 2.48 4.76 2.32
N LEU A 125 2.02 5.59 3.24
CA LEU A 125 1.39 5.19 4.49
C LEU A 125 0.05 5.89 4.58
N PHE A 126 -1.01 5.12 4.57
CA PHE A 126 -2.37 5.60 4.46
C PHE A 126 -3.16 5.21 5.70
N LYS A 127 -4.02 6.12 6.13
CA LYS A 127 -5.07 5.85 7.13
C LYS A 127 -6.44 5.87 6.46
N PRO A 128 -7.46 5.18 7.01
CA PRO A 128 -8.81 5.34 6.50
C PRO A 128 -9.28 6.79 6.65
N GLU A 129 -10.13 7.23 5.72
CA GLU A 129 -10.72 8.58 5.76
C GLU A 129 -11.53 8.81 7.05
N SER A 130 -12.25 7.78 7.47
CA SER A 130 -13.05 7.78 8.71
C SER A 130 -12.56 6.66 9.63
N PRO A 131 -11.52 6.91 10.45
CA PRO A 131 -11.00 5.91 11.36
C PRO A 131 -12.00 5.63 12.49
N ASP A 132 -12.24 4.35 12.75
CA ASP A 132 -13.02 3.83 13.88
C ASP A 132 -12.15 2.97 14.80
N ASP A 133 -12.79 2.26 15.73
CA ASP A 133 -12.08 1.37 16.66
C ASP A 133 -11.44 0.15 15.98
N ASN A 134 -11.78 -0.12 14.71
CA ASN A 134 -11.20 -1.17 13.87
C ASN A 134 -10.43 -0.57 12.68
N CYS A 135 -9.60 0.41 12.95
CA CYS A 135 -8.83 1.11 11.93
C CYS A 135 -7.85 0.18 11.21
N VAL A 136 -7.86 0.19 9.89
CA VAL A 136 -6.87 -0.52 9.05
C VAL A 136 -6.06 0.51 8.28
N MET A 137 -4.78 0.64 8.66
CA MET A 137 -3.81 1.44 7.91
C MET A 137 -3.13 0.58 6.84
N TRP A 138 -2.71 1.21 5.75
CA TRP A 138 -1.99 0.56 4.67
C TRP A 138 -0.63 1.19 4.47
N LEU A 139 0.41 0.35 4.56
CA LEU A 139 1.78 0.72 4.19
C LEU A 139 2.13 0.06 2.86
N LEU A 140 2.50 0.87 1.88
CA LEU A 140 3.05 0.44 0.61
C LEU A 140 4.56 0.69 0.59
N THR A 141 5.35 -0.37 0.47
CA THR A 141 6.82 -0.29 0.39
C THR A 141 7.29 -0.91 -0.92
N TRP A 142 8.15 -0.19 -1.61
CA TRP A 142 8.87 -0.69 -2.77
C TRP A 142 10.23 -1.26 -2.37
N TYR A 143 10.65 -2.31 -3.06
CA TYR A 143 11.97 -2.93 -2.99
C TYR A 143 12.46 -3.18 -4.42
N ASP A 144 13.76 -3.17 -4.65
CA ASP A 144 14.32 -3.53 -5.97
C ASP A 144 14.13 -5.02 -6.28
N GLY A 145 13.85 -5.88 -5.30
CA GLY A 145 13.52 -7.29 -5.46
C GLY A 145 13.27 -8.02 -4.15
N PHE A 146 13.02 -9.32 -4.25
CA PHE A 146 12.76 -10.18 -3.09
C PHE A 146 13.95 -10.28 -2.14
N GLU A 147 15.18 -10.20 -2.67
CA GLU A 147 16.38 -10.26 -1.85
C GLU A 147 16.47 -9.06 -0.90
N SER A 148 16.24 -7.86 -1.39
CA SER A 148 16.17 -6.66 -0.55
C SER A 148 15.05 -6.75 0.48
N TRP A 149 13.86 -7.24 0.10
CA TRP A 149 12.78 -7.48 1.05
C TRP A 149 13.19 -8.45 2.16
N GLN A 150 13.85 -9.56 1.81
CA GLN A 150 14.31 -10.54 2.79
C GLN A 150 15.35 -9.94 3.73
N ARG A 151 16.36 -9.24 3.19
CA ARG A 151 17.42 -8.59 3.97
C ARG A 151 16.88 -7.47 4.87
N SER A 152 15.86 -6.74 4.44
CA SER A 152 15.21 -5.69 5.23
C SER A 152 14.51 -6.20 6.50
N ARG A 153 14.37 -7.54 6.67
CA ARG A 153 13.86 -8.15 7.92
C ARG A 153 14.84 -8.02 9.09
N SER A 154 16.10 -7.67 8.81
CA SER A 154 17.14 -7.35 9.79
C SER A 154 17.63 -5.92 9.55
N PRO A 155 16.82 -4.90 9.82
CA PRO A 155 17.18 -3.50 9.58
C PRO A 155 18.18 -3.00 10.63
N HIS A 156 18.66 -1.76 10.43
CA HIS A 156 19.46 -1.05 11.42
C HIS A 156 18.77 -1.07 12.81
N PRO A 157 19.53 -1.17 13.91
CA PRO A 157 18.96 -1.23 15.27
C PRO A 157 17.92 -0.14 15.57
N ASP A 158 18.20 1.12 15.20
CA ASP A 158 17.26 2.24 15.43
C ASP A 158 15.91 2.04 14.71
N ALA A 159 15.96 1.57 13.45
CA ALA A 159 14.73 1.22 12.72
C ALA A 159 14.02 0.04 13.37
N LYS A 160 14.78 -0.96 13.85
CA LYS A 160 14.23 -2.15 14.50
C LYS A 160 13.46 -1.81 15.76
N ASP A 161 13.99 -0.93 16.61
CA ASP A 161 13.34 -0.53 17.86
C ASP A 161 12.01 0.22 17.58
N ALA A 162 12.02 1.13 16.62
CA ALA A 162 10.81 1.82 16.19
C ALA A 162 9.78 0.85 15.58
N PHE A 163 10.21 -0.14 14.79
CA PHE A 163 9.31 -1.16 14.25
C PHE A 163 8.73 -2.07 15.33
N ILE A 164 9.50 -2.45 16.35
CA ILE A 164 9.00 -3.24 17.49
C ILE A 164 7.94 -2.45 18.24
N LYS A 165 8.22 -1.18 18.56
CA LYS A 165 7.26 -0.31 19.24
C LYS A 165 5.99 -0.12 18.40
N ARG A 166 6.13 0.16 17.10
CA ARG A 166 4.98 0.24 16.19
C ARG A 166 4.16 -1.06 16.16
N HIS A 167 4.85 -2.22 16.12
CA HIS A 167 4.18 -3.52 16.10
C HIS A 167 3.34 -3.76 17.36
N SER A 168 3.77 -3.28 18.52
CA SER A 168 3.02 -3.43 19.77
C SER A 168 1.70 -2.64 19.81
N LEU A 169 1.52 -1.66 18.91
CA LEU A 169 0.30 -0.89 18.73
C LEU A 169 -0.71 -1.55 17.77
N LEU A 170 -0.33 -2.67 17.15
CA LEU A 170 -1.15 -3.37 16.18
C LEU A 170 -1.83 -4.60 16.80
N THR A 171 -3.09 -4.80 16.46
CA THR A 171 -3.83 -6.02 16.81
C THR A 171 -3.58 -7.15 15.80
N ALA A 172 -3.34 -6.80 14.52
CA ALA A 172 -2.98 -7.73 13.47
C ALA A 172 -2.21 -7.01 12.34
N THR A 173 -1.43 -7.76 11.58
CA THR A 173 -0.76 -7.26 10.38
C THR A 173 -0.56 -8.38 9.38
N SER A 174 -0.72 -8.09 8.09
CA SER A 174 -0.43 -9.01 7.00
C SER A 174 0.34 -8.29 5.89
N ALA A 175 1.03 -9.06 5.05
CA ALA A 175 1.77 -8.54 3.92
C ALA A 175 1.38 -9.26 2.64
N ILE A 176 1.16 -8.50 1.58
CA ILE A 176 0.81 -8.99 0.25
C ILE A 176 1.91 -8.49 -0.70
N ALA A 177 2.59 -9.43 -1.34
CA ALA A 177 3.62 -9.13 -2.32
C ALA A 177 3.01 -8.95 -3.71
N THR A 178 3.36 -7.88 -4.38
CA THR A 178 2.78 -7.49 -5.65
C THR A 178 3.84 -6.93 -6.61
N ARG A 179 3.47 -6.82 -7.87
CA ARG A 179 4.25 -6.17 -8.93
C ARG A 179 3.42 -5.08 -9.58
N LEU A 180 4.04 -3.90 -9.81
CA LEU A 180 3.41 -2.79 -10.50
C LEU A 180 3.08 -3.16 -11.94
N LEU A 181 1.84 -2.90 -12.34
CA LEU A 181 1.39 -2.95 -13.73
C LEU A 181 1.66 -1.61 -14.41
N LYS A 182 2.09 -1.67 -15.65
CA LYS A 182 2.28 -0.49 -16.51
C LYS A 182 1.21 -0.50 -17.59
N PRO A 183 0.59 0.66 -17.89
CA PRO A 183 -0.36 0.82 -19.00
C PRO A 183 0.20 0.36 -20.33
#